data_fee80ea1258adedb55f111c3f3ec1185
#
_entry.id   fee80ea1258adedb55f111c3f3ec1185
#
_cell.length_a   1.000
_cell.length_b   1.000
_cell.length_c   1.000
_cell.angle_alpha   90.00
_cell.angle_beta   90.00
_cell.angle_gamma   90.00
#
_symmetry.space_group_name_H-M   'P 1'
#
loop_
_entity.id
_entity.type
_entity.pdbx_description
1 polymer ?
#
loop_
_entity_poly.entity_id
_entity_poly.type
_entity_poly.pdbx_seq_one_letter_code
_entity_poly.pdbx_strand_id
1 'polypeptide(L)'
;MERLFKVEPELVYQAWTDQRFLKQWFMTTERTNKSIDVNAEQNSSYEIVDVRKGKENVVRGSYVTLDTNAYIVMTIGMPELSDSEDTIEIEIFEREPGITQMIFSYTAYIPRERRLTSLEYKQKKKEYHDSTAHGFEMLFDKLQTTLEEHEEEA
;
A
#
# COMPACT_ATOMS: atom_id res chain seq x y z
N MET A 1 7.97 -8.66 -1.28
CA MET A 1 8.40 -8.01 -2.55
C MET A 1 9.46 -6.97 -2.26
N GLU A 2 10.39 -6.81 -3.16
CA GLU A 2 11.47 -5.83 -3.02
C GLU A 2 11.51 -4.94 -4.26
N ARG A 3 11.83 -3.66 -4.06
CA ARG A 3 11.98 -2.73 -5.18
C ARG A 3 13.01 -1.66 -4.85
N LEU A 4 13.77 -1.26 -5.87
CA LEU A 4 14.73 -0.17 -5.77
C LEU A 4 14.14 1.10 -6.40
N PHE A 5 14.33 2.22 -5.71
CA PHE A 5 13.92 3.53 -6.18
C PHE A 5 15.14 4.46 -6.29
N LYS A 6 15.21 5.25 -7.33
CA LYS A 6 16.29 6.23 -7.54
C LYS A 6 15.98 7.54 -6.81
N VAL A 7 15.68 7.44 -5.52
CA VAL A 7 15.37 8.58 -4.65
C VAL A 7 15.91 8.29 -3.25
N GLU A 8 15.95 9.31 -2.40
CA GLU A 8 16.35 9.17 -1.01
C GLU A 8 15.29 8.43 -0.16
N PRO A 9 15.68 7.78 0.95
CA PRO A 9 14.73 7.05 1.81
C PRO A 9 13.57 7.92 2.32
N GLU A 10 13.82 9.18 2.55
CA GLU A 10 12.81 10.14 2.99
C GLU A 10 11.61 10.19 2.03
N LEU A 11 11.87 10.19 0.71
CA LEU A 11 10.80 10.22 -0.28
C LEU A 11 10.01 8.92 -0.32
N VAL A 12 10.66 7.78 -0.15
CA VAL A 12 9.95 6.50 -0.08
C VAL A 12 9.05 6.47 1.16
N TYR A 13 9.52 6.96 2.29
CA TYR A 13 8.71 7.05 3.51
C TYR A 13 7.52 7.99 3.31
N GLN A 14 7.73 9.15 2.72
CA GLN A 14 6.67 10.13 2.44
C GLN A 14 5.62 9.58 1.47
N ALA A 15 6.04 8.72 0.54
CA ALA A 15 5.11 8.09 -0.39
C ALA A 15 4.02 7.27 0.31
N TRP A 16 4.31 6.74 1.49
CA TRP A 16 3.38 5.95 2.29
C TRP A 16 2.66 6.75 3.38
N THR A 17 3.09 7.96 3.66
CA THR A 17 2.60 8.73 4.81
C THR A 17 2.06 10.12 4.47
N ASP A 18 2.47 10.70 3.35
CA ASP A 18 2.05 12.03 2.93
C ASP A 18 0.89 11.94 1.94
N GLN A 19 -0.23 12.59 2.25
CA GLN A 19 -1.43 12.54 1.40
C GLN A 19 -1.17 13.05 -0.02
N ARG A 20 -0.22 13.97 -0.21
CA ARG A 20 0.10 14.51 -1.53
C ARG A 20 0.66 13.44 -2.46
N PHE A 21 1.42 12.49 -1.92
CA PHE A 21 1.92 11.34 -2.68
C PHE A 21 0.88 10.22 -2.75
N LEU A 22 0.26 9.88 -1.63
CA LEU A 22 -0.72 8.78 -1.57
C LEU A 22 -1.85 8.95 -2.58
N LYS A 23 -2.37 10.15 -2.76
CA LYS A 23 -3.45 10.40 -3.72
C LYS A 23 -3.05 10.18 -5.18
N GLN A 24 -1.75 10.06 -5.46
CA GLN A 24 -1.25 9.85 -6.82
C GLN A 24 -1.08 8.38 -7.17
N TRP A 25 -0.86 7.51 -6.18
CA TRP A 25 -0.52 6.13 -6.49
C TRP A 25 -1.25 5.07 -5.65
N PHE A 26 -1.65 5.38 -4.41
CA PHE A 26 -2.15 4.36 -3.48
C PHE A 26 -3.66 4.16 -3.65
N MET A 27 -4.03 3.17 -4.46
CA MET A 27 -5.42 2.78 -4.72
C MET A 27 -6.29 3.90 -5.31
N THR A 28 -5.68 4.98 -5.79
CA THR A 28 -6.38 6.12 -6.37
C THR A 28 -5.46 6.86 -7.33
N THR A 29 -5.98 7.86 -8.04
CA THR A 29 -5.19 8.78 -8.85
C THR A 29 -5.62 10.20 -8.54
N GLU A 30 -4.82 11.21 -8.87
CA GLU A 30 -5.20 12.60 -8.68
C GLU A 30 -6.53 12.93 -9.34
N ARG A 31 -6.77 12.31 -10.48
CA ARG A 31 -7.97 12.53 -11.28
C ARG A 31 -9.21 11.88 -10.69
N THR A 32 -9.08 10.72 -10.06
CA THR A 32 -10.22 9.94 -9.56
C THR A 32 -10.38 10.01 -8.04
N ASN A 33 -9.46 10.64 -7.33
CA ASN A 33 -9.55 10.78 -5.88
C ASN A 33 -10.66 11.74 -5.49
N LYS A 34 -11.63 11.26 -4.71
CA LYS A 34 -12.70 12.07 -4.18
C LYS A 34 -12.31 12.73 -2.87
N SER A 35 -11.66 11.97 -1.99
CA SER A 35 -11.19 12.48 -0.71
C SER A 35 -10.05 11.63 -0.19
N ILE A 36 -9.20 12.24 0.63
CA ILE A 36 -8.14 11.56 1.34
C ILE A 36 -7.97 12.21 2.71
N ASP A 37 -8.00 11.39 3.74
CA ASP A 37 -7.81 11.83 5.12
C ASP A 37 -6.69 10.98 5.71
N VAL A 38 -5.54 11.58 5.89
CA VAL A 38 -4.35 10.89 6.39
C VAL A 38 -3.69 11.74 7.46
N ASN A 39 -3.56 11.16 8.65
CA ASN A 39 -2.76 11.71 9.71
C ASN A 39 -1.69 10.67 10.04
N ALA A 40 -0.46 10.90 9.56
CA ALA A 40 0.63 9.94 9.66
C ALA A 40 1.25 9.96 11.05
N GLU A 41 0.49 9.53 12.03
CA GLU A 41 0.92 9.36 13.41
C GLU A 41 0.64 7.92 13.84
N GLN A 42 1.44 7.41 14.75
CA GLN A 42 1.26 6.07 15.28
C GLN A 42 -0.12 5.95 15.94
N ASN A 43 -0.83 4.88 15.62
CA ASN A 43 -2.19 4.59 16.06
C ASN A 43 -3.28 5.51 15.46
N SER A 44 -2.95 6.27 14.42
CA SER A 44 -3.93 7.08 13.69
C SER A 44 -4.47 6.34 12.48
N SER A 45 -5.72 6.60 12.13
CA SER A 45 -6.38 5.99 10.98
C SER A 45 -6.24 6.85 9.72
N TYR A 46 -6.46 6.21 8.58
CA TYR A 46 -6.51 6.89 7.28
C TYR A 46 -7.69 6.38 6.47
N GLU A 47 -8.17 7.22 5.54
CA GLU A 47 -9.23 6.84 4.61
C GLU A 47 -9.00 7.49 3.26
N ILE A 48 -9.12 6.70 2.19
CA ILE A 48 -8.99 7.15 0.82
C ILE A 48 -10.25 6.74 0.07
N VAL A 49 -10.90 7.70 -0.60
CA VAL A 49 -12.09 7.44 -1.43
C VAL A 49 -11.76 7.74 -2.87
N ASP A 50 -11.90 6.73 -3.71
CA ASP A 50 -11.68 6.79 -5.16
C ASP A 50 -13.00 6.63 -5.88
N VAL A 51 -13.25 7.44 -6.92
CA VAL A 51 -14.48 7.34 -7.71
C VAL A 51 -14.12 7.07 -9.17
N ARG A 52 -14.57 5.93 -9.66
CA ARG A 52 -14.38 5.54 -11.07
C ARG A 52 -15.72 5.10 -11.65
N LYS A 53 -16.10 5.66 -12.79
CA LYS A 53 -17.36 5.32 -13.48
C LYS A 53 -18.58 5.44 -12.56
N GLY A 54 -18.57 6.48 -11.70
CA GLY A 54 -19.66 6.73 -10.76
C GLY A 54 -19.70 5.83 -9.54
N LYS A 55 -18.71 4.93 -9.40
CA LYS A 55 -18.64 4.02 -8.25
C LYS A 55 -17.56 4.47 -7.27
N GLU A 56 -17.93 4.58 -6.00
CA GLU A 56 -16.99 4.89 -4.93
C GLU A 56 -16.33 3.61 -4.42
N ASN A 57 -15.01 3.66 -4.25
CA ASN A 57 -14.23 2.61 -3.62
C ASN A 57 -13.51 3.22 -2.42
N VAL A 58 -13.69 2.63 -1.24
CA VAL A 58 -13.09 3.10 0.00
C VAL A 58 -11.96 2.17 0.41
N VAL A 59 -10.81 2.76 0.71
CA VAL A 59 -9.68 2.06 1.32
C VAL A 59 -9.40 2.75 2.64
N ARG A 60 -9.34 1.99 3.72
CA ARG A 60 -9.05 2.56 5.04
C ARG A 60 -8.24 1.60 5.90
N GLY A 61 -7.62 2.15 6.94
CA GLY A 61 -6.82 1.39 7.87
C GLY A 61 -6.20 2.30 8.91
N SER A 62 -5.13 1.82 9.52
CA SER A 62 -4.42 2.56 10.57
C SER A 62 -2.92 2.42 10.40
N TYR A 63 -2.17 3.42 10.85
CA TYR A 63 -0.73 3.31 11.01
C TYR A 63 -0.46 2.72 12.40
N VAL A 64 0.11 1.53 12.44
CA VAL A 64 0.38 0.83 13.69
C VAL A 64 1.75 1.21 14.25
N THR A 65 2.77 1.22 13.39
CA THR A 65 4.13 1.58 13.77
C THR A 65 4.73 2.49 12.71
N LEU A 66 5.34 3.57 13.15
CA LEU A 66 6.05 4.50 12.27
C LEU A 66 7.43 4.77 12.85
N ASP A 67 8.46 4.35 12.12
CA ASP A 67 9.85 4.71 12.39
C ASP A 67 10.33 5.52 11.18
N THR A 68 10.53 6.79 11.39
CA THR A 68 10.75 7.77 10.33
C THR A 68 11.86 7.34 9.37
N ASN A 69 11.53 7.30 8.07
CA ASN A 69 12.42 6.96 6.97
C ASN A 69 12.96 5.51 6.99
N ALA A 70 12.45 4.65 7.88
CA ALA A 70 13.00 3.30 8.06
C ALA A 70 11.96 2.18 8.06
N TYR A 71 10.79 2.38 8.69
CA TYR A 71 9.87 1.27 8.90
C TYR A 71 8.43 1.73 9.08
N ILE A 72 7.51 1.03 8.45
CA ILE A 72 6.07 1.30 8.57
C ILE A 72 5.33 -0.02 8.74
N VAL A 73 4.43 -0.08 9.72
CA VAL A 73 3.42 -1.12 9.80
C VAL A 73 2.06 -0.42 9.72
N MET A 74 1.25 -0.83 8.78
CA MET A 74 -0.07 -0.26 8.59
C MET A 74 -1.08 -1.34 8.24
N THR A 75 -2.35 -1.08 8.48
CA THR A 75 -3.42 -1.97 8.05
C THR A 75 -4.10 -1.42 6.82
N ILE A 76 -4.76 -2.30 6.08
CA ILE A 76 -5.52 -1.93 4.89
C ILE A 76 -6.81 -2.74 4.84
N GLY A 77 -7.91 -2.07 4.62
CA GLY A 77 -9.21 -2.69 4.48
C GLY A 77 -10.04 -2.03 3.40
N MET A 78 -10.87 -2.83 2.76
CA MET A 78 -11.85 -2.36 1.78
C MET A 78 -13.23 -2.77 2.28
N PRO A 79 -13.94 -1.88 3.00
CA PRO A 79 -15.20 -2.24 3.69
C PRO A 79 -16.27 -2.83 2.78
N GLU A 80 -16.27 -2.46 1.51
CA GLU A 80 -17.24 -2.98 0.55
C GLU A 80 -16.99 -4.45 0.19
N LEU A 81 -15.76 -4.95 0.40
CA LEU A 81 -15.36 -6.31 0.05
C LEU A 81 -15.27 -7.23 1.27
N SER A 82 -14.87 -6.69 2.42
CA SER A 82 -14.63 -7.50 3.62
C SER A 82 -14.64 -6.62 4.87
N ASP A 83 -15.02 -7.20 6.00
CA ASP A 83 -14.97 -6.54 7.31
C ASP A 83 -13.58 -6.61 7.94
N SER A 84 -12.69 -7.44 7.39
CA SER A 84 -11.35 -7.61 7.93
C SER A 84 -10.34 -6.65 7.30
N GLU A 85 -9.27 -6.36 8.04
CA GLU A 85 -8.14 -5.59 7.56
C GLU A 85 -6.91 -6.47 7.49
N ASP A 86 -6.12 -6.27 6.44
CA ASP A 86 -4.85 -6.95 6.25
C ASP A 86 -3.71 -6.07 6.75
N THR A 87 -2.53 -6.64 6.94
CA THR A 87 -1.37 -5.93 7.46
C THR A 87 -0.30 -5.75 6.39
N ILE A 88 0.22 -4.54 6.31
CA ILE A 88 1.34 -4.18 5.42
C ILE A 88 2.54 -3.81 6.27
N GLU A 89 3.71 -4.37 5.96
CA GLU A 89 4.98 -3.96 6.53
C GLU A 89 5.89 -3.45 5.44
N ILE A 90 6.53 -2.31 5.68
CA ILE A 90 7.45 -1.70 4.74
C ILE A 90 8.76 -1.40 5.46
N GLU A 91 9.86 -1.98 4.97
CA GLU A 91 11.21 -1.69 5.42
C GLU A 91 11.90 -0.86 4.36
N ILE A 92 12.59 0.18 4.78
CA ILE A 92 13.23 1.16 3.89
C ILE A 92 14.73 1.22 4.22
N PHE A 93 15.57 0.98 3.21
CA PHE A 93 17.03 0.98 3.36
C PHE A 93 17.69 1.84 2.30
N GLU A 94 18.66 2.66 2.71
CA GLU A 94 19.53 3.34 1.76
C GLU A 94 20.59 2.34 1.30
N ARG A 95 20.61 2.02 0.01
CA ARG A 95 21.61 1.14 -0.59
C ARG A 95 22.86 1.90 -0.99
N GLU A 96 22.67 3.06 -1.59
CA GLU A 96 23.68 4.00 -2.01
C GLU A 96 23.06 5.40 -1.94
N PRO A 97 23.85 6.46 -1.92
CA PRO A 97 23.27 7.83 -2.00
C PRO A 97 22.37 7.95 -3.23
N GLY A 98 21.10 8.30 -3.01
CA GLY A 98 20.11 8.43 -4.07
C GLY A 98 19.45 7.14 -4.54
N ILE A 99 19.76 6.00 -3.90
CA ILE A 99 19.11 4.71 -4.23
C ILE A 99 18.60 4.05 -2.95
N THR A 100 17.30 3.82 -2.89
CA THR A 100 16.63 3.25 -1.73
C THR A 100 15.99 1.92 -2.08
N GLN A 101 16.16 0.92 -1.20
CA GLN A 101 15.48 -0.35 -1.30
C GLN A 101 14.26 -0.35 -0.38
N MET A 102 13.13 -0.77 -0.92
CA MET A 102 11.90 -1.00 -0.18
C MET A 102 11.61 -2.48 -0.13
N ILE A 103 11.41 -3.02 1.07
CA ILE A 103 10.96 -4.40 1.26
C ILE A 103 9.52 -4.33 1.75
N PHE A 104 8.63 -4.93 0.98
CA PHE A 104 7.18 -4.91 1.22
C PHE A 104 6.70 -6.30 1.57
N SER A 105 5.95 -6.40 2.68
CA SER A 105 5.32 -7.64 3.12
C SER A 105 3.84 -7.42 3.36
N TYR A 106 3.02 -8.35 2.91
CA TYR A 106 1.57 -8.30 3.03
C TYR A 106 1.06 -9.56 3.70
N THR A 107 0.32 -9.39 4.79
CA THR A 107 -0.27 -10.50 5.53
C THR A 107 -1.79 -10.36 5.49
N ALA A 108 -2.45 -11.34 4.89
CA ALA A 108 -3.89 -11.38 4.75
C ALA A 108 -4.50 -12.47 5.61
N TYR A 109 -5.69 -12.18 6.17
CA TYR A 109 -6.50 -13.19 6.83
C TYR A 109 -7.51 -13.74 5.82
N ILE A 110 -7.40 -15.04 5.54
CA ILE A 110 -8.34 -15.75 4.66
C ILE A 110 -9.12 -16.74 5.52
N PRO A 111 -10.41 -16.48 5.80
CA PRO A 111 -11.21 -17.39 6.61
C PRO A 111 -11.38 -18.73 5.90
N ARG A 112 -11.24 -19.81 6.67
CA ARG A 112 -11.49 -21.15 6.16
C ARG A 112 -12.97 -21.46 6.29
N GLU A 113 -13.65 -21.58 5.16
CA GLU A 113 -15.05 -21.99 5.13
C GLU A 113 -15.17 -23.49 5.48
N ARG A 114 -16.17 -23.85 6.29
CA ARG A 114 -16.36 -25.23 6.76
C ARG A 114 -16.51 -26.26 5.64
N ARG A 115 -16.98 -25.84 4.48
CA ARG A 115 -17.23 -26.70 3.32
C ARG A 115 -16.03 -26.92 2.43
N LEU A 116 -14.94 -26.19 2.66
CA LEU A 116 -13.75 -26.30 1.85
C LEU A 116 -12.88 -27.48 2.30
N THR A 117 -12.39 -28.25 1.35
CA THR A 117 -11.36 -29.24 1.60
C THR A 117 -10.04 -28.52 1.87
N SER A 118 -9.06 -29.23 2.44
CA SER A 118 -7.73 -28.67 2.66
C SER A 118 -7.07 -28.21 1.36
N LEU A 119 -7.31 -28.95 0.27
CA LEU A 119 -6.76 -28.60 -1.04
C LEU A 119 -7.41 -27.33 -1.59
N GLU A 120 -8.74 -27.22 -1.50
CA GLU A 120 -9.48 -26.05 -1.95
C GLU A 120 -9.05 -24.79 -1.17
N TYR A 121 -8.85 -24.93 0.13
CA TYR A 121 -8.39 -23.82 0.99
C TYR A 121 -6.99 -23.35 0.59
N LYS A 122 -6.06 -24.28 0.33
CA LYS A 122 -4.71 -23.96 -0.12
C LYS A 122 -4.73 -23.26 -1.48
N GLN A 123 -5.58 -23.72 -2.39
CA GLN A 123 -5.72 -23.12 -3.70
C GLN A 123 -6.27 -21.70 -3.61
N LYS A 124 -7.29 -21.49 -2.78
CA LYS A 124 -7.87 -20.15 -2.54
C LYS A 124 -6.84 -19.19 -1.98
N LYS A 125 -6.01 -19.63 -1.03
CA LYS A 125 -4.92 -18.84 -0.47
C LYS A 125 -3.90 -18.45 -1.53
N LYS A 126 -3.53 -19.38 -2.39
CA LYS A 126 -2.57 -19.15 -3.47
C LYS A 126 -3.11 -18.13 -4.48
N GLU A 127 -4.37 -18.28 -4.88
CA GLU A 127 -5.01 -17.34 -5.81
C GLU A 127 -5.05 -15.93 -5.23
N TYR A 128 -5.39 -15.80 -3.96
CA TYR A 128 -5.40 -14.51 -3.28
C TYR A 128 -4.01 -13.88 -3.20
N HIS A 129 -3.01 -14.69 -2.86
CA HIS A 129 -1.62 -14.24 -2.82
C HIS A 129 -1.14 -13.74 -4.18
N ASP A 130 -1.38 -14.51 -5.24
CA ASP A 130 -0.94 -14.17 -6.59
C ASP A 130 -1.62 -12.89 -7.09
N SER A 131 -2.93 -12.75 -6.85
CA SER A 131 -3.68 -11.55 -7.23
C SER A 131 -3.20 -10.31 -6.49
N THR A 132 -2.94 -10.43 -5.19
CA THR A 132 -2.45 -9.33 -4.36
C THR A 132 -1.07 -8.88 -4.80
N ALA A 133 -0.16 -9.83 -5.04
CA ALA A 133 1.19 -9.53 -5.49
C ALA A 133 1.18 -8.80 -6.84
N HIS A 134 0.37 -9.28 -7.78
CA HIS A 134 0.24 -8.64 -9.10
C HIS A 134 -0.30 -7.22 -8.99
N GLY A 135 -1.33 -7.01 -8.15
CA GLY A 135 -1.92 -5.70 -7.92
C GLY A 135 -0.91 -4.70 -7.36
N PHE A 136 -0.12 -5.12 -6.37
CA PHE A 136 0.90 -4.26 -5.77
C PHE A 136 2.08 -4.00 -6.71
N GLU A 137 2.46 -4.95 -7.56
CA GLU A 137 3.47 -4.68 -8.57
C GLU A 137 3.06 -3.55 -9.51
N MET A 138 1.80 -3.54 -9.93
CA MET A 138 1.25 -2.46 -10.76
C MET A 138 1.25 -1.13 -10.01
N LEU A 139 0.87 -1.14 -8.73
CA LEU A 139 0.89 0.06 -7.89
C LEU A 139 2.32 0.58 -7.70
N PHE A 140 3.28 -0.31 -7.52
CA PHE A 140 4.67 0.08 -7.33
C PHE A 140 5.31 0.63 -8.62
N ASP A 141 4.88 0.18 -9.79
CA ASP A 141 5.30 0.80 -11.05
C ASP A 141 4.87 2.27 -11.08
N LYS A 142 3.65 2.54 -10.67
CA LYS A 142 3.09 3.88 -10.57
C LYS A 142 3.81 4.72 -9.51
N LEU A 143 4.08 4.10 -8.36
CA LEU A 143 4.83 4.73 -7.27
C LEU A 143 6.24 5.13 -7.74
N GLN A 144 6.91 4.23 -8.44
CA GLN A 144 8.26 4.48 -8.95
C GLN A 144 8.28 5.68 -9.90
N THR A 145 7.34 5.72 -10.83
CA THR A 145 7.20 6.86 -11.74
C THR A 145 6.94 8.15 -10.97
N THR A 146 6.03 8.12 -10.01
CA THR A 146 5.68 9.29 -9.19
C THR A 146 6.89 9.85 -8.45
N LEU A 147 7.66 9.00 -7.80
CA LEU A 147 8.81 9.42 -7.00
C LEU A 147 9.98 9.88 -7.84
N GLU A 148 10.31 9.16 -8.90
CA GLU A 148 11.46 9.48 -9.75
C GLU A 148 11.19 10.74 -10.57
N GLU A 149 9.97 10.97 -11.04
CA GLU A 149 9.59 12.22 -11.70
C GLU A 149 9.60 13.40 -10.74
N HIS A 150 9.17 13.20 -9.50
CA HIS A 150 9.21 14.25 -8.48
C HIS A 150 10.65 14.72 -8.21
N GLU A 151 11.59 13.78 -8.13
CA GLU A 151 13.00 14.07 -7.93
C GLU A 151 13.58 14.88 -9.09
N GLU A 152 13.19 14.54 -10.33
CA GLU A 152 13.65 15.26 -11.53
C GLU A 152 13.12 16.70 -11.59
N GLU A 153 11.91 16.93 -11.07
CA GLU A 153 11.29 18.26 -11.04
C GLU A 153 11.85 19.15 -9.93
N ALA A 154 12.45 18.52 -8.92
CA ALA A 154 13.07 19.24 -7.82
C ALA A 154 14.49 19.71 -8.17
#